data_0f2d4861141f962c5156b7701859a1f6
#
_entry.id   0f2d4861141f962c5156b7701859a1f6
#
_cell.length_a   1.000
_cell.length_b   1.000
_cell.length_c   1.000
_cell.angle_alpha   90.00
_cell.angle_beta   90.00
_cell.angle_gamma   90.00
#
_symmetry.space_group_name_H-M   'P 1'
#
loop_
_entity.id
_entity.type
_entity.pdbx_description
1 polymer ?
#
loop_
_entity_poly.entity_id
_entity_poly.type
_entity_poly.pdbx_seq_one_letter_code
_entity_poly.pdbx_strand_id
1 'polypeptide(L)'
;LDTKQFTVNTGVRTFSAALYLRDRGANPTEALRFFKTPLEDYIREAKFRTNVVIYRSVIAIALGDGEGENADRVAAAKSADKLLSVDGVRASFALIRIGEVVHISARSTGDINVQLILEQLRGGGHYDAAGAQVEAKSVQQALEMLKGAIDAYLDEGALPVENSGQTKK
;
A
#
# COMPACT_ATOMS: atom_id res chain seq x y z
N LEU A 1 -14.20 3.64 -9.32
CA LEU A 1 -13.44 3.35 -8.09
C LEU A 1 -12.92 1.93 -8.10
N ASP A 2 -13.78 0.93 -8.20
CA ASP A 2 -13.43 -0.49 -8.08
C ASP A 2 -12.53 -0.99 -9.20
N THR A 3 -12.58 -0.35 -10.37
CA THR A 3 -11.74 -0.71 -11.52
C THR A 3 -10.37 0.00 -11.52
N LYS A 4 -10.08 0.87 -10.56
CA LYS A 4 -8.85 1.69 -10.53
C LYS A 4 -8.47 2.22 -11.92
N GLN A 5 -9.40 2.95 -12.56
CA GLN A 5 -9.23 3.50 -13.93
C GLN A 5 -9.03 2.40 -15.00
N PHE A 6 -9.79 1.33 -14.91
CA PHE A 6 -9.75 0.17 -15.81
C PHE A 6 -8.48 -0.68 -15.73
N THR A 7 -7.73 -0.60 -14.62
CA THR A 7 -6.52 -1.41 -14.41
C THR A 7 -6.80 -2.69 -13.61
N VAL A 8 -7.91 -2.77 -12.88
CA VAL A 8 -8.24 -3.88 -11.98
C VAL A 8 -9.70 -4.32 -12.18
N ASN A 9 -9.95 -5.62 -12.08
CA ASN A 9 -11.29 -6.22 -12.13
C ASN A 9 -12.12 -5.80 -13.36
N THR A 10 -11.47 -5.70 -14.52
CA THR A 10 -12.10 -5.27 -15.76
C THR A 10 -12.24 -6.42 -16.75
N GLY A 11 -13.40 -6.53 -17.32
CA GLY A 11 -13.71 -7.48 -18.39
C GLY A 11 -14.48 -6.79 -19.51
N VAL A 12 -14.85 -7.57 -20.53
CA VAL A 12 -15.59 -7.07 -21.70
C VAL A 12 -16.85 -6.30 -21.30
N ARG A 13 -17.58 -6.75 -20.27
CA ARG A 13 -18.79 -6.05 -19.79
C ARG A 13 -18.50 -4.67 -19.22
N THR A 14 -17.35 -4.49 -18.55
CA THR A 14 -16.92 -3.18 -18.01
C THR A 14 -16.66 -2.19 -19.14
N PHE A 15 -15.94 -2.62 -20.17
CA PHE A 15 -15.67 -1.78 -21.35
C PHE A 15 -16.94 -1.50 -22.15
N SER A 16 -17.85 -2.48 -22.30
CA SER A 16 -19.15 -2.28 -22.94
C SER A 16 -19.99 -1.25 -22.20
N ALA A 17 -20.01 -1.28 -20.86
CA ALA A 17 -20.71 -0.29 -20.05
C ALA A 17 -20.09 1.12 -20.21
N ALA A 18 -18.75 1.20 -20.24
CA ALA A 18 -18.06 2.48 -20.48
C ALA A 18 -18.37 3.06 -21.85
N LEU A 19 -18.38 2.20 -22.89
CA LEU A 19 -18.76 2.59 -24.25
C LEU A 19 -20.20 3.12 -24.29
N TYR A 20 -21.15 2.40 -23.70
CA TYR A 20 -22.55 2.79 -23.60
C TYR A 20 -22.70 4.18 -22.94
N LEU A 21 -22.02 4.40 -21.81
CA LEU A 21 -22.05 5.68 -21.11
C LEU A 21 -21.47 6.79 -21.97
N ARG A 22 -20.35 6.52 -22.67
CA ARG A 22 -19.71 7.50 -23.58
C ARG A 22 -20.66 7.88 -24.71
N ASP A 23 -21.33 6.91 -25.33
CA ASP A 23 -22.32 7.13 -26.40
C ASP A 23 -23.50 8.00 -25.94
N ARG A 24 -23.87 7.88 -24.67
CA ARG A 24 -24.92 8.70 -24.02
C ARG A 24 -24.43 10.07 -23.53
N GLY A 25 -23.20 10.47 -23.92
CA GLY A 25 -22.66 11.80 -23.63
C GLY A 25 -21.83 11.91 -22.35
N ALA A 26 -21.54 10.80 -21.65
CA ALA A 26 -20.67 10.86 -20.47
C ALA A 26 -19.26 11.40 -20.87
N ASN A 27 -18.80 12.38 -20.10
CA ASN A 27 -17.51 13.03 -20.31
C ASN A 27 -16.48 12.52 -19.28
N PRO A 28 -15.46 11.73 -19.69
CA PRO A 28 -14.45 11.22 -18.77
C PRO A 28 -13.67 12.32 -18.05
N THR A 29 -13.43 13.46 -18.73
CA THR A 29 -12.71 14.60 -18.14
C THR A 29 -13.53 15.24 -17.00
N GLU A 30 -14.85 15.31 -17.13
CA GLU A 30 -15.72 15.79 -16.05
C GLU A 30 -15.79 14.78 -14.91
N ALA A 31 -15.87 13.49 -15.23
CA ALA A 31 -15.85 12.44 -14.23
C ALA A 31 -14.56 12.47 -13.38
N LEU A 32 -13.40 12.78 -13.97
CA LEU A 32 -12.13 12.92 -13.25
C LEU A 32 -12.15 14.06 -12.22
N ARG A 33 -13.03 15.06 -12.37
CA ARG A 33 -13.13 16.15 -11.37
C ARG A 33 -13.59 15.64 -10.00
N PHE A 34 -14.38 14.57 -9.96
CA PHE A 34 -14.83 13.95 -8.71
C PHE A 34 -13.72 13.19 -7.96
N PHE A 35 -12.57 12.94 -8.60
CA PHE A 35 -11.43 12.25 -8.04
C PHE A 35 -10.24 13.17 -7.73
N LYS A 36 -10.44 14.47 -7.79
CA LYS A 36 -9.40 15.43 -7.40
C LYS A 36 -9.14 15.33 -5.91
N THR A 37 -7.87 15.23 -5.56
CA THR A 37 -7.40 15.23 -4.18
C THR A 37 -7.22 16.68 -3.70
N PRO A 38 -7.74 17.07 -2.53
CA PRO A 38 -7.42 18.35 -1.92
C PRO A 38 -5.91 18.55 -1.76
N LEU A 39 -5.43 19.79 -1.86
CA LEU A 39 -3.99 20.07 -1.76
C LEU A 39 -3.40 19.62 -0.43
N GLU A 40 -4.15 19.77 0.67
CA GLU A 40 -3.71 19.33 2.00
C GLU A 40 -3.47 17.82 2.06
N ASP A 41 -4.40 17.03 1.52
CA ASP A 41 -4.26 15.57 1.46
C ASP A 41 -3.08 15.16 0.55
N TYR A 42 -2.90 15.86 -0.58
CA TYR A 42 -1.76 15.64 -1.46
C TYR A 42 -0.42 15.89 -0.75
N ILE A 43 -0.34 16.98 0.02
CA ILE A 43 0.86 17.31 0.82
C ILE A 43 1.09 16.26 1.91
N ARG A 44 0.03 15.83 2.62
CA ARG A 44 0.11 14.77 3.63
C ARG A 44 0.67 13.46 3.03
N GLU A 45 0.13 13.03 1.91
CA GLU A 45 0.61 11.83 1.20
C GLU A 45 2.08 12.00 0.73
N ALA A 46 2.46 13.19 0.26
CA ALA A 46 3.82 13.45 -0.22
C ALA A 46 4.87 13.29 0.90
N LYS A 47 4.55 13.69 2.14
CA LYS A 47 5.46 13.56 3.30
C LYS A 47 5.88 12.10 3.53
N PHE A 48 4.97 11.14 3.39
CA PHE A 48 5.31 9.72 3.53
C PHE A 48 6.30 9.24 2.46
N ARG A 49 6.22 9.78 1.24
CA ARG A 49 7.04 9.36 0.11
C ARG A 49 8.47 9.91 0.13
N THR A 50 8.76 10.87 0.99
CA THR A 50 10.11 11.42 1.17
C THR A 50 10.96 10.64 2.16
N ASN A 51 10.33 9.79 2.97
CA ASN A 51 11.02 8.99 3.99
C ASN A 51 10.66 7.51 3.81
N VAL A 52 11.28 6.89 2.81
CA VAL A 52 11.04 5.49 2.43
C VAL A 52 12.31 4.67 2.61
N VAL A 53 12.17 3.53 3.26
CA VAL A 53 13.21 2.51 3.41
C VAL A 53 12.87 1.32 2.51
N ILE A 54 13.81 0.88 1.70
CA ILE A 54 13.68 -0.40 0.97
C ILE A 54 14.25 -1.52 1.84
N TYR A 55 13.44 -2.52 2.10
CA TYR A 55 13.78 -3.67 2.92
C TYR A 55 13.68 -4.97 2.13
N ARG A 56 14.66 -5.88 2.32
CA ARG A 56 14.72 -7.15 1.55
C ARG A 56 14.57 -6.96 0.03
N SER A 57 15.03 -5.83 -0.50
CA SER A 57 15.04 -5.43 -1.92
C SER A 57 13.67 -5.26 -2.59
N VAL A 58 12.60 -5.79 -2.05
CA VAL A 58 11.25 -5.82 -2.66
C VAL A 58 10.15 -5.21 -1.79
N ILE A 59 10.48 -4.77 -0.59
CA ILE A 59 9.52 -4.21 0.37
C ILE A 59 9.84 -2.73 0.58
N ALA A 60 8.86 -1.85 0.32
CA ALA A 60 8.97 -0.42 0.58
C ALA A 60 8.26 -0.07 1.89
N ILE A 61 8.95 0.64 2.79
CA ILE A 61 8.41 1.04 4.09
C ILE A 61 8.48 2.56 4.19
N ALA A 62 7.34 3.25 4.19
CA ALA A 62 7.23 4.68 4.38
C ALA A 62 7.06 5.01 5.86
N LEU A 63 7.80 6.01 6.33
CA LEU A 63 7.78 6.45 7.71
C LEU A 63 7.19 7.86 7.80
N GLY A 64 6.12 8.01 8.57
CA GLY A 64 5.57 9.33 8.89
C GLY A 64 6.42 10.04 9.94
N ASP A 65 6.55 11.35 9.77
CA ASP A 65 7.33 12.21 10.67
C ASP A 65 6.48 12.72 11.84
N GLY A 66 7.03 12.61 13.04
CA GLY A 66 6.43 13.19 14.24
C GLY A 66 5.15 12.53 14.69
N GLU A 67 4.28 13.31 15.34
CA GLU A 67 2.97 12.89 15.80
C GLU A 67 1.91 13.27 14.75
N GLY A 68 1.22 12.25 14.25
CA GLY A 68 0.20 12.40 13.22
C GLY A 68 -1.20 12.61 13.79
N GLU A 69 -2.10 12.98 12.90
CA GLU A 69 -3.55 13.07 13.14
C GLU A 69 -4.29 11.91 12.46
N ASN A 70 -5.58 11.78 12.72
CA ASN A 70 -6.41 10.76 12.06
C ASN A 70 -6.40 10.86 10.52
N ALA A 71 -6.26 12.08 9.95
CA ALA A 71 -6.12 12.29 8.52
C ALA A 71 -4.82 11.66 7.97
N ASP A 72 -3.75 11.61 8.76
CA ASP A 72 -2.47 11.03 8.35
C ASP A 72 -2.55 9.51 8.25
N ARG A 73 -3.46 8.85 8.99
CA ARG A 73 -3.71 7.40 8.83
C ARG A 73 -4.24 7.08 7.42
N VAL A 74 -5.13 7.92 6.90
CA VAL A 74 -5.65 7.76 5.53
C VAL A 74 -4.55 8.05 4.51
N ALA A 75 -3.75 9.09 4.74
CA ALA A 75 -2.60 9.43 3.89
C ALA A 75 -1.55 8.32 3.89
N ALA A 76 -1.27 7.68 5.04
CA ALA A 76 -0.39 6.52 5.14
C ALA A 76 -0.89 5.35 4.28
N ALA A 77 -2.19 5.00 4.39
CA ALA A 77 -2.78 3.92 3.59
C ALA A 77 -2.68 4.20 2.08
N LYS A 78 -3.00 5.42 1.64
CA LYS A 78 -2.86 5.82 0.23
C LYS A 78 -1.40 5.83 -0.23
N SER A 79 -0.46 6.18 0.67
CA SER A 79 0.97 6.16 0.37
C SER A 79 1.48 4.72 0.20
N ALA A 80 1.02 3.78 1.03
CA ALA A 80 1.29 2.36 0.84
C ALA A 80 0.76 1.87 -0.53
N ASP A 81 -0.50 2.19 -0.90
CA ASP A 81 -1.03 1.88 -2.23
C ASP A 81 -0.15 2.45 -3.36
N LYS A 82 0.32 3.68 -3.21
CA LYS A 82 1.14 4.34 -4.22
C LYS A 82 2.53 3.75 -4.36
N LEU A 83 3.13 3.28 -3.27
CA LEU A 83 4.45 2.63 -3.29
C LEU A 83 4.45 1.33 -4.08
N LEU A 84 3.32 0.62 -4.18
CA LEU A 84 3.20 -0.55 -5.06
C LEU A 84 3.32 -0.23 -6.55
N SER A 85 3.23 1.03 -6.96
CA SER A 85 3.46 1.44 -8.35
C SER A 85 4.94 1.65 -8.69
N VAL A 86 5.84 1.50 -7.71
CA VAL A 86 7.28 1.58 -7.91
C VAL A 86 7.79 0.24 -8.40
N ASP A 87 8.61 0.27 -9.44
CA ASP A 87 9.20 -0.95 -10.01
C ASP A 87 10.00 -1.75 -8.97
N GLY A 88 9.84 -3.07 -8.98
CA GLY A 88 10.48 -3.98 -8.04
C GLY A 88 9.82 -4.04 -6.65
N VAL A 89 8.84 -3.19 -6.32
CA VAL A 89 8.13 -3.26 -5.04
C VAL A 89 7.00 -4.28 -5.10
N ARG A 90 7.05 -5.28 -4.23
CA ARG A 90 6.06 -6.38 -4.12
C ARG A 90 5.15 -6.23 -2.91
N ALA A 91 5.63 -5.59 -1.85
CA ALA A 91 4.82 -5.18 -0.71
C ALA A 91 5.25 -3.80 -0.20
N SER A 92 4.32 -3.10 0.39
CA SER A 92 4.56 -1.77 0.95
C SER A 92 3.88 -1.62 2.31
N PHE A 93 4.56 -0.90 3.18
CA PHE A 93 4.06 -0.55 4.51
C PHE A 93 4.17 0.95 4.71
N ALA A 94 3.23 1.55 5.44
CA ALA A 94 3.32 2.94 5.87
C ALA A 94 2.99 3.03 7.35
N LEU A 95 3.89 3.66 8.10
CA LEU A 95 3.83 3.78 9.54
C LEU A 95 3.61 5.24 9.94
N ILE A 96 2.68 5.48 10.87
CA ILE A 96 2.47 6.80 11.49
C ILE A 96 2.08 6.66 12.94
N ARG A 97 2.70 7.44 13.81
CA ARG A 97 2.32 7.52 15.22
C ARG A 97 1.16 8.48 15.40
N ILE A 98 0.13 8.03 16.11
CA ILE A 98 -1.02 8.85 16.50
C ILE A 98 -1.30 8.55 17.98
N GLY A 99 -1.07 9.51 18.84
CA GLY A 99 -1.14 9.32 20.28
C GLY A 99 -0.14 8.27 20.78
N GLU A 100 -0.62 7.27 21.48
CA GLU A 100 0.22 6.23 22.10
C GLU A 100 0.52 5.03 21.18
N VAL A 101 -0.05 4.99 19.99
CA VAL A 101 0.09 3.86 19.08
C VAL A 101 0.68 4.27 17.73
N VAL A 102 1.39 3.33 17.10
CA VAL A 102 1.82 3.46 15.71
C VAL A 102 0.87 2.64 14.84
N HIS A 103 0.21 3.33 13.91
CA HIS A 103 -0.62 2.71 12.89
C HIS A 103 0.25 2.24 11.73
N ILE A 104 0.02 1.00 11.30
CA ILE A 104 0.69 0.38 10.16
C ILE A 104 -0.37 0.05 9.12
N SER A 105 -0.20 0.56 7.91
CA SER A 105 -0.98 0.17 6.73
C SER A 105 -0.10 -0.64 5.81
N ALA A 106 -0.58 -1.80 5.35
CA ALA A 106 0.16 -2.71 4.49
C ALA A 106 -0.59 -3.00 3.19
N ARG A 107 0.15 -3.13 2.10
CA ARG A 107 -0.36 -3.50 0.77
C ARG A 107 0.59 -4.48 0.09
N SER A 108 0.04 -5.30 -0.80
CA SER A 108 0.81 -6.26 -1.59
C SER A 108 0.29 -6.35 -3.03
N THR A 109 1.16 -6.72 -3.95
CA THR A 109 0.79 -7.08 -5.33
C THR A 109 0.17 -8.47 -5.44
N GLY A 110 0.12 -9.23 -4.34
CA GLY A 110 -0.36 -10.61 -4.27
C GLY A 110 0.75 -11.65 -4.13
N ASP A 111 2.02 -11.24 -4.08
CA ASP A 111 3.16 -12.15 -3.90
C ASP A 111 3.51 -12.37 -2.42
N ILE A 112 3.20 -11.41 -1.57
CA ILE A 112 3.50 -11.40 -0.14
C ILE A 112 2.18 -11.28 0.63
N ASN A 113 1.93 -12.20 1.55
CA ASN A 113 0.75 -12.14 2.41
C ASN A 113 0.97 -11.14 3.55
N VAL A 114 0.53 -9.90 3.36
CA VAL A 114 0.69 -8.85 4.37
C VAL A 114 -0.21 -9.04 5.58
N GLN A 115 -1.28 -9.84 5.47
CA GLN A 115 -2.13 -10.20 6.60
C GLN A 115 -1.32 -11.02 7.62
N LEU A 116 -0.65 -12.10 7.19
CA LEU A 116 0.14 -12.97 8.08
C LEU A 116 1.29 -12.21 8.77
N ILE A 117 1.90 -11.26 8.04
CA ILE A 117 2.94 -10.40 8.63
C ILE A 117 2.35 -9.56 9.77
N LEU A 118 1.21 -8.89 9.52
CA LEU A 118 0.63 -8.00 10.53
C LEU A 118 -0.12 -8.73 11.64
N GLU A 119 -0.57 -9.96 11.45
CA GLU A 119 -1.12 -10.81 12.52
C GLU A 119 -0.10 -11.06 13.64
N GLN A 120 1.20 -11.15 13.32
CA GLN A 120 2.27 -11.23 14.31
C GLN A 120 2.36 -9.96 15.18
N LEU A 121 1.85 -8.84 14.68
CA LEU A 121 1.75 -7.57 15.39
C LEU A 121 0.34 -7.29 15.91
N ARG A 122 -0.50 -8.33 16.08
CA ARG A 122 -1.91 -8.26 16.49
C ARG A 122 -2.77 -7.39 15.55
N GLY A 123 -2.37 -7.30 14.30
CA GLY A 123 -3.12 -6.68 13.21
C GLY A 123 -4.02 -7.68 12.50
N GLY A 124 -4.52 -7.28 11.33
CA GLY A 124 -5.35 -8.13 10.50
C GLY A 124 -5.75 -7.45 9.20
N GLY A 125 -6.52 -8.15 8.39
CA GLY A 125 -6.98 -7.64 7.10
C GLY A 125 -7.21 -8.76 6.10
N HIS A 126 -6.75 -8.53 4.89
CA HIS A 126 -6.78 -9.47 3.79
C HIS A 126 -5.36 -9.73 3.28
N TYR A 127 -5.23 -10.71 2.40
CA TYR A 127 -3.97 -11.14 1.81
C TYR A 127 -3.13 -9.98 1.25
N ASP A 128 -3.77 -9.07 0.52
CA ASP A 128 -3.16 -7.96 -0.21
C ASP A 128 -3.32 -6.59 0.48
N ALA A 129 -4.11 -6.50 1.55
CA ALA A 129 -4.37 -5.26 2.27
C ALA A 129 -4.65 -5.53 3.74
N ALA A 130 -3.78 -5.05 4.63
CA ALA A 130 -3.88 -5.28 6.06
C ALA A 130 -3.50 -4.01 6.86
N GLY A 131 -3.81 -4.03 8.16
CA GLY A 131 -3.45 -2.95 9.08
C GLY A 131 -3.16 -3.48 10.48
N ALA A 132 -2.34 -2.75 11.23
CA ALA A 132 -2.07 -3.01 12.63
C ALA A 132 -1.97 -1.70 13.42
N GLN A 133 -2.18 -1.81 14.73
CA GLN A 133 -1.90 -0.77 15.71
C GLN A 133 -0.95 -1.35 16.74
N VAL A 134 0.24 -0.80 16.85
CA VAL A 134 1.26 -1.31 17.76
C VAL A 134 1.59 -0.26 18.82
N GLU A 135 1.64 -0.71 20.07
CA GLU A 135 2.13 0.11 21.16
C GLU A 135 3.64 0.25 21.01
N ALA A 136 4.08 1.45 20.60
CA ALA A 136 5.49 1.75 20.41
C ALA A 136 5.77 3.22 20.74
N LYS A 137 6.90 3.46 21.39
CA LYS A 137 7.33 4.80 21.80
C LYS A 137 7.69 5.70 20.63
N SER A 138 7.97 5.11 19.47
CA SER A 138 8.34 5.83 18.25
C SER A 138 8.05 5.02 17.00
N VAL A 139 7.94 5.69 15.87
CA VAL A 139 7.84 5.05 14.54
C VAL A 139 9.05 4.14 14.28
N GLN A 140 10.24 4.51 14.77
CA GLN A 140 11.45 3.70 14.61
C GLN A 140 11.36 2.38 15.38
N GLN A 141 10.81 2.38 16.59
CA GLN A 141 10.59 1.14 17.34
C GLN A 141 9.58 0.22 16.61
N ALA A 142 8.49 0.79 16.09
CA ALA A 142 7.51 0.03 15.31
C ALA A 142 8.11 -0.51 14.01
N LEU A 143 9.04 0.23 13.38
CA LEU A 143 9.77 -0.24 12.20
C LEU A 143 10.58 -1.49 12.50
N GLU A 144 11.29 -1.54 13.62
CA GLU A 144 12.07 -2.73 14.00
C GLU A 144 11.15 -3.93 14.33
N MET A 145 10.01 -3.68 14.98
CA MET A 145 8.99 -4.72 15.20
C MET A 145 8.45 -5.26 13.87
N LEU A 146 8.16 -4.37 12.92
CA LEU A 146 7.69 -4.75 11.58
C LEU A 146 8.75 -5.55 10.82
N LYS A 147 10.01 -5.14 10.85
CA LYS A 147 11.11 -5.88 10.21
C LYS A 147 11.23 -7.30 10.78
N GLY A 148 11.13 -7.44 12.10
CA GLY A 148 11.12 -8.76 12.75
C GLY A 148 9.97 -9.65 12.27
N ALA A 149 8.76 -9.09 12.14
CA ALA A 149 7.60 -9.82 11.61
C ALA A 149 7.77 -10.19 10.12
N ILE A 150 8.35 -9.29 9.31
CA ILE A 150 8.68 -9.58 7.92
C ILE A 150 9.70 -10.72 7.83
N ASP A 151 10.77 -10.66 8.62
CA ASP A 151 11.83 -11.69 8.60
C ASP A 151 11.27 -13.05 9.02
N ALA A 152 10.50 -13.12 10.08
CA ALA A 152 9.85 -14.36 10.51
C ALA A 152 8.95 -14.96 9.40
N TYR A 153 8.15 -14.13 8.73
CA TYR A 153 7.32 -14.55 7.60
C TYR A 153 8.17 -15.08 6.43
N LEU A 154 9.29 -14.43 6.11
CA LEU A 154 10.17 -14.84 5.01
C LEU A 154 10.96 -16.12 5.33
N ASP A 155 11.40 -16.28 6.59
CA ASP A 155 12.16 -17.45 7.04
C ASP A 155 11.30 -18.73 7.09
N GLU A 156 9.96 -18.59 7.24
CA GLU A 156 9.01 -19.69 7.13
C GLU A 156 8.80 -20.20 5.68
N GLY A 157 9.55 -19.68 4.70
CA GLY A 157 9.55 -20.16 3.31
C GLY A 157 8.43 -19.57 2.44
N ALA A 158 7.86 -18.44 2.82
CA ALA A 158 6.74 -17.83 2.13
C ALA A 158 7.10 -17.01 0.86
N LEU A 159 8.38 -16.89 0.48
CA LEU A 159 8.75 -16.27 -0.79
C LEU A 159 8.82 -17.30 -1.92
N PRO A 160 8.18 -17.06 -3.08
CA PRO A 160 8.48 -17.80 -4.29
C PRO A 160 9.96 -17.55 -4.68
N VAL A 161 10.71 -18.62 -4.92
CA VAL A 161 12.07 -18.55 -5.46
C VAL A 161 12.04 -17.75 -6.76
N GLU A 162 12.87 -16.71 -6.88
CA GLU A 162 13.11 -16.03 -8.14
C GLU A 162 13.53 -17.07 -9.19
N ASN A 163 12.64 -17.37 -10.14
CA ASN A 163 13.05 -18.01 -11.37
C ASN A 163 13.87 -17.00 -12.16
N SER A 164 15.20 -17.04 -11.97
CA SER A 164 16.16 -16.41 -12.84
C SER A 164 15.89 -16.90 -14.26
N GLY A 165 15.20 -16.08 -15.04
CA GLY A 165 14.85 -16.35 -16.42
C GLY A 165 16.10 -16.68 -17.22
N GLN A 166 16.28 -17.95 -17.55
CA GLN A 166 17.17 -18.35 -18.62
C GLN A 166 16.59 -17.81 -19.94
N THR A 167 17.17 -16.72 -20.38
CA THR A 167 17.14 -16.32 -21.78
C THR A 167 17.69 -17.48 -22.61
N LYS A 168 16.82 -18.26 -23.26
CA LYS A 168 17.23 -19.12 -24.36
C LYS A 168 16.98 -18.38 -25.66
N LYS A 169 18.05 -18.29 -26.42
CA LYS A 169 18.22 -17.81 -27.79
C LYS A 169 17.09 -18.20 -28.75
#